data_98f0f32a64a7e25de8dceff93ccae6da
#
_entry.id   98f0f32a64a7e25de8dceff93ccae6da
#
_cell.length_a   1.000
_cell.length_b   1.000
_cell.length_c   1.000
_cell.angle_alpha   90.00
_cell.angle_beta   90.00
_cell.angle_gamma   90.00
#
_symmetry.space_group_name_H-M   'P 1'
#
loop_
_entity.id
_entity.type
_entity.pdbx_description
1 polymer ?
#
loop_
_entity_poly.entity_id
_entity_poly.type
_entity_poly.pdbx_seq_one_letter_code
_entity_poly.pdbx_strand_id
1 'polypeptide(L)'
;IKVYPPLGFDPWPEEGGEGGAEREKLELLWGFCEERRIPVTTHCDDQGFRVVGLEKSLGMTSPEHWAPLLDRFPELYLDFAHFGAQYLRAIGRNQSTEWTDRIVGLMREHPNVYADFSFNGTDPDYYRWLLGYFDRIGAADAELVRDRLLFGSDFMVNLSRIRSYADYYRVFASSPLGDEEQRRFCHDNPERFLFDGTSPLGSEAHRSR
;
A
#
# COMPACT_ATOMS: atom_id res chain seq x y z
N ILE A 1 8.59 4.79 -7.20
CA ILE A 1 8.15 6.21 -7.04
C ILE A 1 7.20 6.28 -5.84
N LYS A 2 7.36 7.29 -4.96
CA LYS A 2 6.38 7.57 -3.89
C LYS A 2 5.59 8.83 -4.24
N VAL A 3 4.27 8.76 -4.16
CA VAL A 3 3.37 9.90 -4.28
C VAL A 3 2.59 10.13 -2.99
N TYR A 4 2.23 11.38 -2.75
CA TYR A 4 1.61 11.77 -1.48
C TYR A 4 0.45 12.76 -1.72
N PRO A 5 -0.75 12.26 -2.02
CA PRO A 5 -1.91 13.11 -2.36
C PRO A 5 -2.24 14.20 -1.35
N PRO A 6 -2.09 14.01 -0.02
CA PRO A 6 -2.38 15.06 0.95
C PRO A 6 -1.55 16.36 0.79
N LEU A 7 -0.43 16.30 0.05
CA LEU A 7 0.35 17.48 -0.32
C LEU A 7 -0.14 18.17 -1.60
N GLY A 8 -1.38 17.90 -2.02
CA GLY A 8 -2.00 18.54 -3.17
C GLY A 8 -1.72 17.85 -4.49
N PHE A 9 -1.15 16.65 -4.48
CA PHE A 9 -0.95 15.85 -5.67
C PHE A 9 -2.23 15.05 -5.96
N ASP A 10 -2.94 15.43 -7.02
CA ASP A 10 -4.07 14.67 -7.52
C ASP A 10 -3.56 13.60 -8.51
N PRO A 11 -3.67 12.29 -8.22
CA PRO A 11 -3.15 11.26 -9.12
C PRO A 11 -3.93 11.14 -10.42
N TRP A 12 -5.20 11.57 -10.45
CA TRP A 12 -6.08 11.44 -11.60
C TRP A 12 -7.11 12.57 -11.68
N PRO A 13 -6.69 13.82 -11.97
CA PRO A 13 -7.58 14.96 -12.03
C PRO A 13 -8.61 14.81 -13.16
N GLU A 14 -9.76 15.47 -13.00
CA GLU A 14 -10.81 15.48 -14.03
C GLU A 14 -10.29 16.02 -15.37
N GLU A 15 -10.82 15.46 -16.46
CA GLU A 15 -10.53 15.96 -17.80
C GLU A 15 -11.15 17.33 -18.03
N GLY A 16 -10.36 18.26 -18.53
CA GLY A 16 -10.81 19.61 -18.86
C GLY A 16 -10.53 20.66 -17.78
N GLY A 17 -10.75 21.93 -18.11
CA GLY A 17 -10.47 23.06 -17.23
C GLY A 17 -8.99 23.16 -16.81
N GLU A 18 -8.75 23.57 -15.58
CA GLU A 18 -7.39 23.71 -15.02
C GLU A 18 -6.66 22.38 -14.85
N GLY A 19 -7.41 21.28 -14.68
CA GLY A 19 -6.84 19.93 -14.52
C GLY A 19 -6.38 19.25 -15.81
N GLY A 20 -6.83 19.70 -16.99
CA GLY A 20 -6.56 19.02 -18.26
C GLY A 20 -5.07 18.92 -18.61
N ALA A 21 -4.31 20.01 -18.43
CA ALA A 21 -2.86 20.01 -18.70
C ALA A 21 -2.07 19.17 -17.69
N GLU A 22 -2.56 19.04 -16.45
CA GLU A 22 -1.98 18.15 -15.44
C GLU A 22 -2.30 16.69 -15.76
N ARG A 23 -3.52 16.41 -16.21
CA ARG A 23 -3.94 15.09 -16.65
C ARG A 23 -3.05 14.54 -17.75
N GLU A 24 -2.78 15.32 -18.80
CA GLU A 24 -1.88 14.91 -19.90
C GLU A 24 -0.47 14.53 -19.41
N LYS A 25 0.08 15.29 -18.46
CA LYS A 25 1.39 14.99 -17.88
C LYS A 25 1.36 13.71 -17.05
N LEU A 26 0.27 13.48 -16.31
CA LEU A 26 0.09 12.28 -15.49
C LEU A 26 -0.11 11.04 -16.36
N GLU A 27 -0.81 11.15 -17.49
CA GLU A 27 -0.91 10.06 -18.46
C GLU A 27 0.47 9.64 -19.00
N LEU A 28 1.33 10.60 -19.29
CA LEU A 28 2.72 10.31 -19.69
C LEU A 28 3.51 9.66 -18.54
N LEU A 29 3.36 10.14 -17.31
CA LEU A 29 4.03 9.59 -16.14
C LEU A 29 3.59 8.13 -15.87
N TRP A 30 2.29 7.90 -15.81
CA TRP A 30 1.76 6.57 -15.50
C TRP A 30 2.02 5.58 -16.62
N GLY A 31 1.88 6.01 -17.89
CA GLY A 31 2.24 5.20 -19.04
C GLY A 31 3.72 4.82 -19.06
N PHE A 32 4.61 5.75 -18.68
CA PHE A 32 6.03 5.45 -18.53
C PHE A 32 6.30 4.47 -17.38
N CYS A 33 5.62 4.65 -16.23
CA CYS A 33 5.75 3.72 -15.10
C CYS A 33 5.28 2.32 -15.47
N GLU A 34 4.14 2.21 -16.15
CA GLU A 34 3.59 0.94 -16.61
C GLU A 34 4.53 0.24 -17.61
N GLU A 35 4.94 0.95 -18.70
CA GLU A 35 5.84 0.43 -19.73
C GLU A 35 7.16 -0.08 -19.15
N ARG A 36 7.72 0.66 -18.20
CA ARG A 36 9.02 0.37 -17.58
C ARG A 36 8.92 -0.46 -16.30
N ARG A 37 7.71 -0.86 -15.91
CA ARG A 37 7.43 -1.59 -14.65
C ARG A 37 8.06 -0.90 -13.44
N ILE A 38 7.93 0.44 -13.39
CA ILE A 38 8.39 1.23 -12.26
C ILE A 38 7.30 1.20 -11.17
N PRO A 39 7.55 0.57 -10.02
CA PRO A 39 6.54 0.48 -8.98
C PRO A 39 6.26 1.84 -8.35
N VAL A 40 4.99 2.08 -8.08
CA VAL A 40 4.48 3.30 -7.46
C VAL A 40 3.92 2.96 -6.09
N THR A 41 4.30 3.70 -5.06
CA THR A 41 3.68 3.63 -3.74
C THR A 41 2.93 4.93 -3.50
N THR A 42 1.66 4.86 -3.16
CA THR A 42 0.85 6.01 -2.76
C THR A 42 0.57 6.01 -1.27
N HIS A 43 0.53 7.18 -0.66
CA HIS A 43 -0.02 7.32 0.69
C HIS A 43 -1.52 7.01 0.67
N CYS A 44 -1.97 6.15 1.56
CA CYS A 44 -3.36 5.76 1.65
C CYS A 44 -3.79 5.50 3.10
N ASP A 45 -3.90 6.59 3.87
CA ASP A 45 -4.64 6.62 5.13
C ASP A 45 -5.37 7.98 5.26
N ASP A 46 -6.24 8.10 6.24
CA ASP A 46 -7.02 9.34 6.45
C ASP A 46 -6.31 10.38 7.32
N GLN A 47 -5.04 10.16 7.64
CA GLN A 47 -4.17 11.05 8.42
C GLN A 47 -3.03 11.62 7.57
N GLY A 48 -1.93 12.00 8.21
CA GLY A 48 -0.72 12.50 7.58
C GLY A 48 -0.67 14.02 7.45
N PHE A 49 0.44 14.49 6.87
CA PHE A 49 0.68 15.91 6.65
C PHE A 49 -0.14 16.40 5.46
N ARG A 50 -0.85 17.51 5.64
CA ARG A 50 -1.72 18.08 4.61
C ARG A 50 -1.38 19.53 4.34
N VAL A 51 -1.45 19.93 3.07
CA VAL A 51 -1.39 21.33 2.63
C VAL A 51 -2.70 21.77 1.97
N VAL A 52 -3.64 20.83 1.78
CA VAL A 52 -4.99 21.08 1.26
C VAL A 52 -6.04 20.79 2.33
N GLY A 53 -7.27 21.26 2.14
CA GLY A 53 -8.38 20.97 3.05
C GLY A 53 -8.64 19.48 3.22
N LEU A 54 -9.18 19.10 4.39
CA LEU A 54 -9.37 17.69 4.76
C LEU A 54 -10.18 16.91 3.71
N GLU A 55 -11.32 17.42 3.29
CA GLU A 55 -12.20 16.73 2.31
C GLU A 55 -11.49 16.51 0.99
N LYS A 56 -10.78 17.53 0.47
CA LYS A 56 -9.99 17.39 -0.76
C LYS A 56 -8.87 16.37 -0.58
N SER A 57 -8.17 16.42 0.56
CA SER A 57 -7.12 15.45 0.88
C SER A 57 -7.67 14.02 0.90
N LEU A 58 -8.78 13.78 1.60
CA LEU A 58 -9.42 12.46 1.67
C LEU A 58 -9.88 11.97 0.29
N GLY A 59 -10.48 12.85 -0.52
CA GLY A 59 -10.91 12.52 -1.88
C GLY A 59 -9.76 12.02 -2.75
N MET A 60 -8.64 12.76 -2.80
CA MET A 60 -7.47 12.39 -3.60
C MET A 60 -6.70 11.18 -3.06
N THR A 61 -6.79 10.93 -1.72
CA THR A 61 -6.08 9.81 -1.06
C THR A 61 -6.88 8.52 -1.09
N SER A 62 -8.20 8.61 -1.23
CA SER A 62 -9.11 7.45 -1.26
C SER A 62 -8.68 6.45 -2.33
N PRO A 63 -8.66 5.14 -2.03
CA PRO A 63 -8.38 4.12 -3.06
C PRO A 63 -9.38 4.16 -4.21
N GLU A 64 -10.61 4.61 -4.00
CA GLU A 64 -11.60 4.79 -5.07
C GLU A 64 -11.14 5.78 -6.14
N HIS A 65 -10.42 6.83 -5.76
CA HIS A 65 -9.91 7.83 -6.70
C HIS A 65 -8.85 7.26 -7.67
N TRP A 66 -8.23 6.13 -7.32
CA TRP A 66 -7.25 5.44 -8.14
C TRP A 66 -7.87 4.44 -9.14
N ALA A 67 -9.14 4.05 -8.96
CA ALA A 67 -9.78 3.05 -9.82
C ALA A 67 -9.77 3.44 -11.31
N PRO A 68 -10.18 4.67 -11.73
CA PRO A 68 -10.14 5.05 -13.14
C PRO A 68 -8.72 5.11 -13.73
N LEU A 69 -7.72 5.39 -12.89
CA LEU A 69 -6.31 5.35 -13.29
C LEU A 69 -5.87 3.91 -13.56
N LEU A 70 -6.22 2.98 -12.67
CA LEU A 70 -5.90 1.57 -12.82
C LEU A 70 -6.62 0.93 -14.01
N ASP A 71 -7.86 1.34 -14.30
CA ASP A 71 -8.57 0.93 -15.52
C ASP A 71 -7.84 1.39 -16.78
N ARG A 72 -7.23 2.58 -16.74
CA ARG A 72 -6.48 3.15 -17.87
C ARG A 72 -5.08 2.55 -18.03
N PHE A 73 -4.46 2.13 -16.91
CA PHE A 73 -3.11 1.56 -16.85
C PHE A 73 -3.15 0.22 -16.06
N PRO A 74 -3.71 -0.85 -16.64
CA PRO A 74 -3.99 -2.09 -15.92
C PRO A 74 -2.73 -2.88 -15.48
N GLU A 75 -1.59 -2.61 -16.12
CA GLU A 75 -0.32 -3.26 -15.79
C GLU A 75 0.54 -2.43 -14.81
N LEU A 76 0.03 -1.28 -14.34
CA LEU A 76 0.74 -0.43 -13.38
C LEU A 76 0.90 -1.16 -12.04
N TYR A 77 2.13 -1.22 -11.54
CA TYR A 77 2.44 -1.72 -10.19
C TYR A 77 2.16 -0.62 -9.16
N LEU A 78 1.11 -0.80 -8.37
CA LEU A 78 0.67 0.18 -7.37
C LEU A 78 0.58 -0.43 -5.99
N ASP A 79 1.22 0.22 -5.01
CA ASP A 79 1.16 -0.10 -3.59
C ASP A 79 0.41 0.99 -2.83
N PHE A 80 -0.65 0.60 -2.11
CA PHE A 80 -1.39 1.45 -1.20
C PHE A 80 -0.78 1.39 0.20
N ALA A 81 0.07 2.36 0.55
CA ALA A 81 0.69 2.42 1.86
C ALA A 81 -0.33 2.50 2.99
N HIS A 82 -0.01 1.86 4.13
CA HIS A 82 -0.83 1.82 5.34
C HIS A 82 -2.12 0.99 5.21
N PHE A 83 -2.30 0.28 4.11
CA PHE A 83 -3.45 -0.60 3.81
C PHE A 83 -4.80 0.09 4.02
N GLY A 84 -4.89 1.36 3.67
CA GLY A 84 -6.13 2.13 3.76
C GLY A 84 -6.61 2.39 5.17
N ALA A 85 -5.73 2.52 6.14
CA ALA A 85 -6.10 2.75 7.53
C ALA A 85 -6.92 4.04 7.71
N GLN A 86 -8.04 3.95 8.43
CA GLN A 86 -8.95 5.06 8.65
C GLN A 86 -9.11 5.38 10.16
N TYR A 87 -8.20 6.20 10.66
CA TYR A 87 -8.16 6.59 12.07
C TYR A 87 -9.15 7.71 12.42
N LEU A 88 -9.42 8.64 11.49
CA LEU A 88 -10.35 9.74 11.71
C LEU A 88 -11.81 9.28 11.74
N ARG A 89 -12.11 8.16 11.10
CA ARG A 89 -13.44 7.53 11.09
C ARG A 89 -13.61 6.46 12.16
N ALA A 90 -12.66 6.32 13.07
CA ALA A 90 -12.77 5.36 14.16
C ALA A 90 -13.90 5.74 15.12
N ILE A 91 -14.88 4.85 15.28
CA ILE A 91 -15.93 4.97 16.32
C ILE A 91 -15.52 4.06 17.48
N GLY A 92 -14.98 4.66 18.53
CA GLY A 92 -14.43 3.92 19.66
C GLY A 92 -13.13 3.21 19.28
N ARG A 93 -13.04 1.88 19.53
CA ARG A 93 -11.88 1.05 19.17
C ARG A 93 -11.99 0.40 17.78
N ASN A 94 -13.13 0.58 17.10
CA ASN A 94 -13.37 0.00 15.78
C ASN A 94 -12.99 1.01 14.71
N GLN A 95 -11.89 0.78 14.03
CA GLN A 95 -11.54 1.53 12.81
C GLN A 95 -12.49 1.15 11.67
N SER A 96 -12.81 2.11 10.82
CA SER A 96 -13.47 1.81 9.54
C SER A 96 -12.54 0.95 8.69
N THR A 97 -13.10 -0.01 7.97
CA THR A 97 -12.38 -0.84 7.00
C THR A 97 -12.78 -0.52 5.56
N GLU A 98 -13.55 0.54 5.35
CA GLU A 98 -14.06 0.92 4.02
C GLU A 98 -12.95 1.01 2.97
N TRP A 99 -11.85 1.70 3.27
CA TRP A 99 -10.72 1.82 2.35
C TRP A 99 -9.94 0.52 2.20
N THR A 100 -9.74 -0.22 3.29
CA THR A 100 -9.12 -1.56 3.24
C THR A 100 -9.95 -2.50 2.36
N ASP A 101 -11.27 -2.53 2.54
CA ASP A 101 -12.18 -3.35 1.75
C ASP A 101 -12.17 -2.94 0.27
N ARG A 102 -12.05 -1.63 -0.02
CA ARG A 102 -11.92 -1.13 -1.41
C ARG A 102 -10.57 -1.52 -2.04
N ILE A 103 -9.47 -1.46 -1.30
CA ILE A 103 -8.15 -1.93 -1.78
C ILE A 103 -8.22 -3.43 -2.14
N VAL A 104 -8.88 -4.25 -1.31
CA VAL A 104 -9.09 -5.67 -1.63
C VAL A 104 -9.92 -5.84 -2.91
N GLY A 105 -10.94 -4.98 -3.12
CA GLY A 105 -11.68 -4.91 -4.39
C GLY A 105 -10.76 -4.63 -5.57
N LEU A 106 -9.91 -3.60 -5.48
CA LEU A 106 -8.94 -3.26 -6.52
C LEU A 106 -7.91 -4.38 -6.77
N MET A 107 -7.49 -5.09 -5.72
CA MET A 107 -6.62 -6.26 -5.88
C MET A 107 -7.27 -7.39 -6.68
N ARG A 108 -8.60 -7.55 -6.63
CA ARG A 108 -9.32 -8.53 -7.45
C ARG A 108 -9.42 -8.09 -8.91
N GLU A 109 -9.61 -6.80 -9.12
CA GLU A 109 -9.81 -6.18 -10.42
C GLU A 109 -8.49 -6.03 -11.19
N HIS A 110 -7.37 -5.74 -10.48
CA HIS A 110 -6.07 -5.40 -11.04
C HIS A 110 -4.94 -6.28 -10.45
N PRO A 111 -4.21 -7.02 -11.28
CA PRO A 111 -3.24 -8.02 -10.82
C PRO A 111 -2.02 -7.43 -10.11
N ASN A 112 -1.66 -6.18 -10.41
CA ASN A 112 -0.46 -5.53 -9.92
C ASN A 112 -0.74 -4.50 -8.81
N VAL A 113 -1.93 -4.58 -8.16
CA VAL A 113 -2.26 -3.78 -6.98
C VAL A 113 -1.79 -4.50 -5.72
N TYR A 114 -1.03 -3.81 -4.91
CA TYR A 114 -0.45 -4.22 -3.64
C TYR A 114 -0.86 -3.25 -2.52
N ALA A 115 -0.56 -3.62 -1.28
CA ALA A 115 -0.64 -2.72 -0.14
C ALA A 115 0.48 -3.01 0.85
N ASP A 116 0.84 -2.04 1.68
CA ASP A 116 1.78 -2.23 2.76
C ASP A 116 1.14 -1.90 4.13
N PHE A 117 1.69 -2.43 5.20
CA PHE A 117 1.25 -2.11 6.56
C PHE A 117 2.23 -1.20 7.31
N SER A 118 2.97 -0.38 6.57
CA SER A 118 3.92 0.57 7.14
C SER A 118 3.27 1.43 8.23
N PHE A 119 4.04 1.84 9.23
CA PHE A 119 3.60 2.53 10.43
C PHE A 119 2.66 1.72 11.34
N ASN A 120 1.61 1.08 10.78
CA ASN A 120 0.65 0.27 11.55
C ASN A 120 1.33 -0.91 12.25
N GLY A 121 2.29 -1.54 11.60
CA GLY A 121 3.06 -2.65 12.14
C GLY A 121 3.95 -2.30 13.35
N THR A 122 3.98 -1.02 13.79
CA THR A 122 4.60 -0.65 15.07
C THR A 122 3.77 -1.08 16.28
N ASP A 123 2.49 -1.37 16.07
CA ASP A 123 1.56 -1.81 17.10
C ASP A 123 1.36 -3.34 17.02
N PRO A 124 1.74 -4.12 18.07
CA PRO A 124 1.49 -5.56 18.07
C PRO A 124 0.02 -5.95 17.88
N ASP A 125 -0.93 -5.09 18.28
CA ASP A 125 -2.35 -5.37 18.14
C ASP A 125 -2.82 -5.27 16.69
N TYR A 126 -2.11 -4.55 15.84
CA TYR A 126 -2.37 -4.50 14.40
C TYR A 126 -2.32 -5.90 13.76
N TYR A 127 -1.38 -6.74 14.12
CA TYR A 127 -1.27 -8.09 13.54
C TYR A 127 -2.42 -9.02 13.97
N ARG A 128 -2.96 -8.83 15.20
CA ARG A 128 -4.18 -9.54 15.62
C ARG A 128 -5.40 -9.06 14.86
N TRP A 129 -5.50 -7.74 14.63
CA TRP A 129 -6.53 -7.16 13.79
C TRP A 129 -6.43 -7.71 12.36
N LEU A 130 -5.23 -7.77 11.77
CA LEU A 130 -4.99 -8.28 10.42
C LEU A 130 -5.45 -9.74 10.27
N LEU A 131 -5.12 -10.61 11.22
CA LEU A 131 -5.59 -12.00 11.22
C LEU A 131 -7.12 -12.07 11.32
N GLY A 132 -7.73 -11.30 12.22
CA GLY A 132 -9.20 -11.20 12.32
C GLY A 132 -9.84 -10.62 11.06
N TYR A 133 -9.13 -9.73 10.34
CA TYR A 133 -9.57 -9.23 9.05
C TYR A 133 -9.57 -10.34 7.99
N PHE A 134 -8.53 -11.15 7.92
CA PHE A 134 -8.46 -12.32 7.02
C PHE A 134 -9.60 -13.30 7.26
N ASP A 135 -9.91 -13.61 8.52
CA ASP A 135 -11.04 -14.47 8.87
C ASP A 135 -12.38 -13.90 8.38
N ARG A 136 -12.53 -12.57 8.43
CA ARG A 136 -13.76 -11.87 8.05
C ARG A 136 -14.00 -11.82 6.55
N ILE A 137 -12.96 -11.59 5.73
CA ILE A 137 -13.11 -11.44 4.28
C ILE A 137 -13.23 -12.77 3.53
N GLY A 138 -13.00 -13.90 4.22
CA GLY A 138 -13.07 -15.23 3.64
C GLY A 138 -11.76 -15.68 2.95
N ALA A 139 -11.64 -16.98 2.76
CA ALA A 139 -10.37 -17.62 2.40
C ALA A 139 -9.75 -17.13 1.09
N ALA A 140 -10.56 -16.91 0.05
CA ALA A 140 -10.06 -16.48 -1.26
C ALA A 140 -9.47 -15.07 -1.22
N ASP A 141 -10.16 -14.12 -0.60
CA ASP A 141 -9.68 -12.75 -0.47
C ASP A 141 -8.52 -12.64 0.51
N ALA A 142 -8.56 -13.43 1.58
CA ALA A 142 -7.46 -13.50 2.53
C ALA A 142 -6.16 -14.00 1.87
N GLU A 143 -6.26 -15.00 1.00
CA GLU A 143 -5.10 -15.49 0.24
C GLU A 143 -4.61 -14.46 -0.79
N LEU A 144 -5.52 -13.79 -1.49
CA LEU A 144 -5.21 -12.69 -2.39
C LEU A 144 -4.42 -11.57 -1.68
N VAL A 145 -4.87 -11.18 -0.48
CA VAL A 145 -4.17 -10.16 0.33
C VAL A 145 -2.81 -10.68 0.80
N ARG A 146 -2.73 -11.95 1.28
CA ARG A 146 -1.45 -12.55 1.67
C ARG A 146 -0.42 -12.55 0.54
N ASP A 147 -0.86 -12.68 -0.70
CA ASP A 147 0.03 -12.65 -1.87
C ASP A 147 0.47 -11.25 -2.28
N ARG A 148 -0.17 -10.17 -1.75
CA ARG A 148 0.07 -8.80 -2.20
C ARG A 148 0.27 -7.79 -1.07
N LEU A 149 0.35 -8.26 0.17
CA LEU A 149 0.68 -7.41 1.30
C LEU A 149 2.19 -7.34 1.48
N LEU A 150 2.71 -6.13 1.69
CA LEU A 150 4.13 -5.84 1.80
C LEU A 150 4.49 -5.41 3.23
N PHE A 151 5.67 -5.81 3.70
CA PHE A 151 6.29 -5.24 4.87
C PHE A 151 6.87 -3.86 4.54
N GLY A 152 6.20 -2.80 4.96
CA GLY A 152 6.68 -1.43 4.89
C GLY A 152 7.01 -0.88 6.26
N SER A 153 7.93 0.04 6.38
CA SER A 153 8.33 0.61 7.67
C SER A 153 7.82 2.03 7.92
N ASP A 154 7.57 2.81 6.87
CA ASP A 154 7.38 4.26 6.97
C ASP A 154 8.49 4.95 7.78
N PHE A 155 9.73 4.48 7.55
CA PHE A 155 10.91 5.05 8.17
C PHE A 155 11.15 6.48 7.59
N MET A 156 11.22 7.50 8.34
CA MET A 156 11.55 7.75 9.74
C MET A 156 10.32 8.14 10.62
N VAL A 157 9.10 8.17 10.06
CA VAL A 157 7.89 8.59 10.78
C VAL A 157 7.59 7.62 11.94
N ASN A 158 7.86 6.35 11.76
CA ASN A 158 7.70 5.32 12.78
C ASN A 158 8.59 5.54 14.03
N LEU A 159 9.67 6.32 13.94
CA LEU A 159 10.49 6.69 15.10
C LEU A 159 9.76 7.54 16.14
N SER A 160 8.58 8.05 15.80
CA SER A 160 7.65 8.65 16.78
C SER A 160 7.06 7.63 17.77
N ARG A 161 7.09 6.33 17.43
CA ARG A 161 6.53 5.22 18.23
C ARG A 161 7.55 4.19 18.68
N ILE A 162 8.63 4.01 17.94
CA ILE A 162 9.68 3.02 18.18
C ILE A 162 11.05 3.68 18.19
N ARG A 163 12.08 2.98 18.70
CA ARG A 163 13.43 3.55 18.87
C ARG A 163 14.35 3.34 17.66
N SER A 164 14.08 2.30 16.88
CA SER A 164 14.92 1.92 15.74
C SER A 164 14.19 1.02 14.75
N TYR A 165 14.72 0.88 13.56
CA TYR A 165 14.26 -0.10 12.58
C TYR A 165 14.33 -1.54 13.12
N ALA A 166 15.37 -1.88 13.89
CA ALA A 166 15.49 -3.19 14.52
C ALA A 166 14.37 -3.47 15.53
N ASP A 167 13.88 -2.44 16.24
CA ASP A 167 12.73 -2.57 17.12
C ASP A 167 11.46 -2.83 16.30
N TYR A 168 11.27 -2.10 15.20
CA TYR A 168 10.14 -2.34 14.29
C TYR A 168 10.13 -3.78 13.78
N TYR A 169 11.28 -4.24 13.26
CA TYR A 169 11.41 -5.62 12.78
C TYR A 169 11.15 -6.65 13.88
N ARG A 170 11.59 -6.40 15.13
CA ARG A 170 11.29 -7.28 16.26
C ARG A 170 9.79 -7.38 16.56
N VAL A 171 9.05 -6.27 16.47
CA VAL A 171 7.58 -6.29 16.63
C VAL A 171 6.96 -7.18 15.57
N PHE A 172 7.36 -7.04 14.30
CA PHE A 172 6.91 -7.90 13.20
C PHE A 172 7.28 -9.37 13.44
N ALA A 173 8.55 -9.67 13.71
CA ALA A 173 9.05 -11.03 13.88
C ALA A 173 8.45 -11.74 15.11
N SER A 174 7.99 -10.98 16.11
CA SER A 174 7.30 -11.52 17.31
C SER A 174 5.78 -11.52 17.17
N SER A 175 5.25 -11.15 16.01
CA SER A 175 3.80 -11.10 15.78
C SER A 175 3.19 -12.51 15.73
N PRO A 176 1.85 -12.63 15.82
CA PRO A 176 1.17 -13.92 15.71
C PRO A 176 1.08 -14.45 14.26
N LEU A 177 1.68 -13.75 13.27
CA LEU A 177 1.77 -14.22 11.91
C LEU A 177 2.63 -15.49 11.83
N GLY A 178 2.24 -16.45 10.99
CA GLY A 178 3.03 -17.64 10.73
C GLY A 178 4.32 -17.34 9.95
N ASP A 179 5.32 -18.24 10.04
CA ASP A 179 6.60 -18.08 9.34
C ASP A 179 6.42 -17.88 7.83
N GLU A 180 5.44 -18.54 7.23
CA GLU A 180 5.13 -18.38 5.81
C GLU A 180 4.59 -16.99 5.48
N GLU A 181 3.66 -16.44 6.29
CA GLU A 181 3.13 -15.10 6.11
C GLU A 181 4.25 -14.05 6.30
N GLN A 182 5.08 -14.22 7.34
CA GLN A 182 6.22 -13.34 7.55
C GLN A 182 7.18 -13.35 6.36
N ARG A 183 7.51 -14.53 5.81
CA ARG A 183 8.35 -14.68 4.63
C ARG A 183 7.73 -14.01 3.40
N ARG A 184 6.44 -14.26 3.15
CA ARG A 184 5.72 -13.64 2.03
C ARG A 184 5.77 -12.11 2.12
N PHE A 185 5.45 -11.54 3.28
CA PHE A 185 5.34 -10.09 3.43
C PHE A 185 6.67 -9.35 3.39
N CYS A 186 7.75 -9.94 3.92
CA CYS A 186 9.05 -9.25 3.98
C CYS A 186 10.05 -9.69 2.89
N HIS A 187 9.72 -10.70 2.08
CA HIS A 187 10.61 -11.20 1.03
C HIS A 187 9.89 -11.43 -0.30
N ASP A 188 8.98 -12.41 -0.39
CA ASP A 188 8.46 -12.87 -1.67
C ASP A 188 7.62 -11.80 -2.40
N ASN A 189 6.72 -11.13 -1.66
CA ASN A 189 5.87 -10.09 -2.22
C ASN A 189 6.67 -8.82 -2.59
N PRO A 190 7.57 -8.30 -1.73
CA PRO A 190 8.47 -7.22 -2.11
C PRO A 190 9.35 -7.54 -3.33
N GLU A 191 9.86 -8.76 -3.46
CA GLU A 191 10.59 -9.16 -4.67
C GLU A 191 9.73 -9.07 -5.92
N ARG A 192 8.51 -9.59 -5.87
CA ARG A 192 7.58 -9.49 -7.01
C ARG A 192 7.21 -8.06 -7.33
N PHE A 193 6.89 -7.26 -6.31
CA PHE A 193 6.51 -5.86 -6.50
C PHE A 193 7.64 -5.00 -7.07
N LEU A 194 8.85 -5.14 -6.54
CA LEU A 194 9.99 -4.28 -6.90
C LEU A 194 10.72 -4.75 -8.15
N PHE A 195 10.75 -6.06 -8.42
CA PHE A 195 11.64 -6.67 -9.42
C PHE A 195 10.95 -7.65 -10.36
N ASP A 196 9.62 -7.78 -10.30
CA ASP A 196 8.84 -8.73 -11.11
C ASP A 196 9.36 -10.18 -11.00
N GLY A 197 9.77 -10.57 -9.80
CA GLY A 197 10.37 -11.88 -9.54
C GLY A 197 11.77 -12.09 -10.14
N THR A 198 12.35 -11.07 -10.77
CA THR A 198 13.71 -11.11 -11.34
C THR A 198 14.71 -10.39 -10.45
N SER A 199 14.74 -10.71 -9.14
CA SER A 199 15.64 -10.05 -8.19
C SER A 199 17.09 -10.13 -8.64
N PRO A 200 17.81 -9.02 -8.70
CA PRO A 200 19.25 -9.02 -8.94
C PRO A 200 20.04 -9.70 -7.80
N LEU A 201 19.40 -9.93 -6.65
CA LEU A 201 20.01 -10.58 -5.48
C LEU A 201 19.78 -12.11 -5.43
N GLY A 202 18.83 -12.62 -6.23
CA GLY A 202 18.37 -14.03 -6.13
C GLY A 202 19.21 -15.08 -6.86
N SER A 203 20.13 -14.70 -7.74
CA SER A 203 20.86 -15.71 -8.55
C SER A 203 22.11 -16.29 -7.89
N GLU A 204 22.65 -15.72 -6.82
CA GLU A 204 23.89 -16.19 -6.20
C GLU A 204 23.77 -16.69 -4.74
N ALA A 205 22.74 -16.28 -3.99
CA ALA A 205 22.66 -16.56 -2.54
C ALA A 205 22.17 -17.98 -2.19
N HIS A 206 21.57 -18.72 -3.10
CA HIS A 206 21.03 -20.07 -2.83
C HIS A 206 21.94 -21.23 -3.27
N ARG A 207 23.17 -20.97 -3.74
CA ARG A 207 24.09 -22.04 -4.15
C ARG A 207 25.19 -22.40 -3.14
N SER A 208 25.19 -21.79 -1.96
CA SER A 208 26.21 -22.09 -0.95
C SER A 208 25.64 -22.03 0.47
N ARG A 209 24.85 -23.03 0.85
CA ARG A 209 24.79 -23.57 2.22
C ARG A 209 24.24 -24.98 2.22
#